data_d2a5ae70f8114f1bcbfa676f4040b709
#
_entry.id   d2a5ae70f8114f1bcbfa676f4040b709
#
_cell.length_a   1.000
_cell.length_b   1.000
_cell.length_c   1.000
_cell.angle_alpha   90.00
_cell.angle_beta   90.00
_cell.angle_gamma   90.00
#
_symmetry.space_group_name_H-M   'P 1'
#
loop_
_entity.id
_entity.type
_entity.pdbx_description
1 polymer ?
#
loop_
_entity_poly.entity_id
_entity_poly.type
_entity_poly.pdbx_seq_one_letter_code
_entity_poly.pdbx_strand_id
1 'polypeptide(L)'
;FDKDKLITMVHNGVVNNHDEVWTGLGMEPTGDVDSMAVAQCLATGIETVVKHCKGSMSLIWSDAREAAGTLKCWTNGLNPLHMGRLDNKDTGAIVIASTEKHLTDSFGSRLVVDWKAYVGREYTIHPDGTISKRDIKGTEDTEPRYVYDWRQGYSGGWSTQAPTSKTPTPTTQSTPQDKTMLEKA
;
A
#
# COMPACT_ATOMS: atom_id res chain seq x y z
N PHE A 1 -12.08 -25.83 1.21
CA PHE A 1 -10.68 -25.40 1.28
C PHE A 1 -10.02 -25.78 -0.04
N ASP A 2 -9.78 -24.79 -0.88
CA ASP A 2 -9.13 -24.99 -2.17
C ASP A 2 -7.63 -25.24 -1.90
N LYS A 3 -7.13 -26.40 -2.29
CA LYS A 3 -5.74 -26.79 -2.02
C LYS A 3 -4.72 -25.91 -2.74
N ASP A 4 -5.18 -25.09 -3.69
CA ASP A 4 -4.35 -24.19 -4.50
C ASP A 4 -4.30 -22.76 -3.95
N LYS A 5 -5.04 -22.47 -2.86
CA LYS A 5 -5.00 -21.15 -2.20
C LYS A 5 -3.80 -21.06 -1.28
N LEU A 6 -2.73 -20.52 -1.84
CA LEU A 6 -1.46 -20.36 -1.13
C LEU A 6 -1.45 -19.13 -0.20
N ILE A 7 -2.30 -18.13 -0.46
CA ILE A 7 -2.30 -16.86 0.24
C ILE A 7 -3.56 -16.69 1.08
N THR A 8 -3.35 -16.38 2.36
CA THR A 8 -4.41 -15.86 3.25
C THR A 8 -4.03 -14.45 3.63
N MET A 9 -4.92 -13.46 3.39
CA MET A 9 -4.57 -12.07 3.59
C MET A 9 -5.69 -11.25 4.23
N VAL A 10 -5.27 -10.13 4.84
CA VAL A 10 -6.11 -9.00 5.24
C VAL A 10 -5.65 -7.79 4.41
N HIS A 11 -6.60 -7.11 3.79
CA HIS A 11 -6.40 -5.88 3.02
C HIS A 11 -7.17 -4.73 3.67
N ASN A 12 -6.46 -3.65 3.98
CA ASN A 12 -7.05 -2.38 4.35
C ASN A 12 -6.73 -1.38 3.24
N GLY A 13 -7.73 -1.02 2.46
CA GLY A 13 -7.57 -0.12 1.34
C GLY A 13 -8.54 -0.35 0.19
N VAL A 14 -8.20 0.21 -0.96
CA VAL A 14 -8.96 0.08 -2.21
C VAL A 14 -7.99 -0.02 -3.38
N VAL A 15 -8.18 -1.01 -4.25
CA VAL A 15 -7.47 -1.13 -5.54
C VAL A 15 -8.40 -0.68 -6.65
N ASN A 16 -8.06 0.44 -7.28
CA ASN A 16 -8.92 1.12 -8.25
C ASN A 16 -8.89 0.50 -9.65
N ASN A 17 -7.95 -0.40 -9.92
CA ASN A 17 -7.70 -0.98 -11.23
C ASN A 17 -7.69 -2.51 -11.23
N HIS A 18 -8.46 -3.15 -10.36
CA HIS A 18 -8.46 -4.61 -10.21
C HIS A 18 -8.80 -5.36 -11.51
N ASP A 19 -9.71 -4.81 -12.34
CA ASP A 19 -10.05 -5.40 -13.65
C ASP A 19 -8.85 -5.38 -14.62
N GLU A 20 -8.09 -4.25 -14.62
CA GLU A 20 -6.87 -4.13 -15.42
C GLU A 20 -5.79 -5.12 -14.93
N VAL A 21 -5.74 -5.37 -13.62
CA VAL A 21 -4.78 -6.31 -13.03
C VAL A 21 -5.03 -7.72 -13.55
N TRP A 22 -6.27 -8.21 -13.52
CA TRP A 22 -6.61 -9.53 -14.04
C TRP A 22 -6.30 -9.66 -15.53
N THR A 23 -6.75 -8.68 -16.32
CA THR A 23 -6.49 -8.67 -17.76
C THR A 23 -4.98 -8.63 -18.07
N GLY A 24 -4.24 -7.77 -17.38
CA GLY A 24 -2.81 -7.58 -17.59
C GLY A 24 -1.95 -8.78 -17.18
N LEU A 25 -2.44 -9.61 -16.26
CA LEU A 25 -1.77 -10.83 -15.81
C LEU A 25 -2.27 -12.08 -16.56
N GLY A 26 -3.27 -11.93 -17.45
CA GLY A 26 -3.90 -13.07 -18.15
C GLY A 26 -4.62 -14.00 -17.16
N MET A 27 -5.16 -13.45 -16.08
CA MET A 27 -5.88 -14.21 -15.04
C MET A 27 -7.38 -14.03 -15.21
N GLU A 28 -8.13 -15.10 -14.98
CA GLU A 28 -9.57 -15.01 -14.87
C GLU A 28 -9.96 -14.38 -13.52
N PRO A 29 -10.92 -13.44 -13.49
CA PRO A 29 -11.45 -12.90 -12.27
C PRO A 29 -12.01 -14.01 -11.38
N THR A 30 -11.56 -14.07 -10.12
CA THR A 30 -12.05 -15.04 -9.14
C THR A 30 -13.18 -14.50 -8.28
N GLY A 31 -13.63 -13.26 -8.54
CA GLY A 31 -14.74 -12.57 -7.86
C GLY A 31 -14.72 -11.06 -8.12
N ASP A 32 -15.67 -10.36 -7.52
CA ASP A 32 -15.92 -8.92 -7.74
C ASP A 32 -15.21 -8.02 -6.71
N VAL A 33 -14.31 -8.57 -5.89
CA VAL A 33 -13.66 -7.84 -4.81
C VAL A 33 -12.21 -7.54 -5.20
N ASP A 34 -11.81 -6.29 -5.13
CA ASP A 34 -10.47 -5.82 -5.44
C ASP A 34 -9.35 -6.57 -4.68
N SER A 35 -9.64 -6.97 -3.45
CA SER A 35 -8.72 -7.76 -2.62
C SER A 35 -8.36 -9.12 -3.23
N MET A 36 -9.21 -9.68 -4.09
CA MET A 36 -8.91 -10.93 -4.77
C MET A 36 -7.82 -10.75 -5.82
N ALA A 37 -7.82 -9.62 -6.55
CA ALA A 37 -6.73 -9.28 -7.46
C ALA A 37 -5.39 -9.11 -6.71
N VAL A 38 -5.43 -8.49 -5.52
CA VAL A 38 -4.25 -8.38 -4.66
C VAL A 38 -3.75 -9.77 -4.23
N ALA A 39 -4.64 -10.66 -3.79
CA ALA A 39 -4.26 -12.01 -3.37
C ALA A 39 -3.62 -12.82 -4.51
N GLN A 40 -4.14 -12.70 -5.72
CA GLN A 40 -3.54 -13.33 -6.91
C GLN A 40 -2.16 -12.76 -7.23
N CYS A 41 -1.97 -11.43 -7.14
CA CYS A 41 -0.65 -10.81 -7.27
C CYS A 41 0.32 -11.32 -6.20
N LEU A 42 -0.11 -11.40 -4.93
CA LEU A 42 0.71 -11.90 -3.82
C LEU A 42 1.15 -13.36 -4.01
N ALA A 43 0.35 -14.18 -4.66
CA ALA A 43 0.74 -15.55 -4.99
C ALA A 43 2.00 -15.61 -5.87
N THR A 44 2.27 -14.55 -6.64
CA THR A 44 3.50 -14.38 -7.44
C THR A 44 4.59 -13.62 -6.64
N GLY A 45 4.20 -12.72 -5.74
CA GLY A 45 5.08 -11.94 -4.88
C GLY A 45 4.62 -10.51 -4.72
N ILE A 46 5.10 -9.84 -3.66
CA ILE A 46 4.73 -8.45 -3.36
C ILE A 46 5.14 -7.47 -4.47
N GLU A 47 6.21 -7.76 -5.20
CA GLU A 47 6.67 -6.96 -6.34
C GLU A 47 5.60 -6.90 -7.44
N THR A 48 4.82 -7.97 -7.62
CA THR A 48 3.71 -8.00 -8.58
C THR A 48 2.58 -7.07 -8.12
N VAL A 49 2.28 -7.02 -6.83
CA VAL A 49 1.30 -6.07 -6.26
C VAL A 49 1.75 -4.64 -6.54
N VAL A 50 3.00 -4.31 -6.20
CA VAL A 50 3.57 -2.98 -6.38
C VAL A 50 3.55 -2.53 -7.83
N LYS A 51 3.84 -3.45 -8.75
CA LYS A 51 3.90 -3.17 -10.19
C LYS A 51 2.52 -2.96 -10.82
N HIS A 52 1.52 -3.72 -10.39
CA HIS A 52 0.25 -3.81 -11.11
C HIS A 52 -0.94 -3.18 -10.39
N CYS A 53 -0.96 -3.18 -9.04
CA CYS A 53 -2.07 -2.64 -8.28
C CYS A 53 -1.92 -1.14 -8.02
N LYS A 54 -2.98 -0.36 -8.32
CA LYS A 54 -3.05 1.08 -8.07
C LYS A 54 -4.13 1.37 -7.05
N GLY A 55 -3.80 2.17 -6.04
CA GLY A 55 -4.74 2.53 -4.97
C GLY A 55 -4.08 2.62 -3.62
N SER A 56 -4.88 2.58 -2.56
CA SER A 56 -4.39 2.59 -1.18
C SER A 56 -4.36 1.18 -0.62
N MET A 57 -3.24 0.76 -0.05
CA MET A 57 -3.08 -0.63 0.41
C MET A 57 -2.22 -0.71 1.66
N SER A 58 -2.74 -1.42 2.65
CA SER A 58 -1.97 -2.06 3.72
C SER A 58 -2.35 -3.52 3.79
N LEU A 59 -1.36 -4.37 3.73
CA LEU A 59 -1.51 -5.81 3.56
C LEU A 59 -0.85 -6.55 4.73
N ILE A 60 -1.54 -7.57 5.22
CA ILE A 60 -0.98 -8.59 6.12
C ILE A 60 -1.36 -9.93 5.50
N TRP A 61 -0.39 -10.81 5.31
CA TRP A 61 -0.68 -12.11 4.70
C TRP A 61 0.22 -13.22 5.24
N SER A 62 -0.26 -14.46 5.08
CA SER A 62 0.54 -15.67 5.20
C SER A 62 0.58 -16.37 3.85
N ASP A 63 1.68 -17.04 3.58
CA ASP A 63 1.91 -17.85 2.41
C ASP A 63 2.12 -19.32 2.84
N ALA A 64 1.28 -20.22 2.37
CA ALA A 64 1.34 -21.63 2.75
C ALA A 64 2.63 -22.34 2.28
N ARG A 65 3.42 -21.68 1.41
CA ARG A 65 4.74 -22.18 0.96
C ARG A 65 5.85 -21.88 1.97
N GLU A 66 5.60 -21.00 2.93
CA GLU A 66 6.57 -20.61 3.96
C GLU A 66 6.38 -21.41 5.25
N ALA A 67 7.27 -21.21 6.21
CA ALA A 67 7.16 -21.85 7.52
C ALA A 67 5.82 -21.49 8.19
N ALA A 68 5.15 -22.47 8.76
CA ALA A 68 3.88 -22.26 9.44
C ALA A 68 4.03 -21.19 10.54
N GLY A 69 3.08 -20.25 10.59
CA GLY A 69 3.12 -19.13 11.52
C GLY A 69 3.92 -17.90 11.03
N THR A 70 4.52 -17.98 9.84
CA THR A 70 5.12 -16.79 9.22
C THR A 70 4.02 -15.83 8.74
N LEU A 71 4.12 -14.57 9.14
CA LEU A 71 3.27 -13.49 8.65
C LEU A 71 4.13 -12.43 7.96
N LYS A 72 3.59 -11.88 6.89
CA LYS A 72 4.20 -10.74 6.19
C LYS A 72 3.28 -9.55 6.24
N CYS A 73 3.86 -8.36 6.21
CA CYS A 73 3.09 -7.14 6.06
C CYS A 73 3.82 -6.08 5.25
N TRP A 74 3.03 -5.24 4.60
CA TRP A 74 3.49 -4.17 3.74
C TRP A 74 2.44 -3.07 3.62
N THR A 75 2.89 -1.83 3.38
CA THR A 75 2.01 -0.70 3.08
C THR A 75 2.63 0.19 2.01
N ASN A 76 1.77 0.78 1.16
CA ASN A 76 2.17 1.84 0.25
C ASN A 76 2.06 3.25 0.87
N GLY A 77 1.75 3.34 2.17
CA GLY A 77 1.73 4.58 2.93
C GLY A 77 0.41 5.37 2.93
N LEU A 78 -0.51 5.07 2.00
CA LEU A 78 -1.82 5.74 1.97
C LEU A 78 -2.73 5.25 3.11
N ASN A 79 -2.59 3.99 3.50
CA ASN A 79 -3.16 3.45 4.73
C ASN A 79 -2.01 3.09 5.67
N PRO A 80 -1.91 3.70 6.85
CA PRO A 80 -0.82 3.39 7.77
C PRO A 80 -0.95 1.98 8.35
N LEU A 81 0.20 1.41 8.71
CA LEU A 81 0.30 0.15 9.41
C LEU A 81 1.20 0.34 10.62
N HIS A 82 0.68 0.05 11.81
CA HIS A 82 1.40 0.12 13.07
C HIS A 82 1.59 -1.27 13.63
N MET A 83 2.76 -1.53 14.14
CA MET A 83 3.13 -2.79 14.78
C MET A 83 3.54 -2.53 16.21
N GLY A 84 3.20 -3.43 17.11
CA GLY A 84 3.60 -3.36 18.49
C GLY A 84 4.02 -4.72 19.03
N ARG A 85 4.85 -4.72 20.07
CA ARG A 85 5.19 -5.91 20.84
C ARG A 85 4.55 -5.81 22.19
N LEU A 86 3.86 -6.85 22.59
CA LEU A 86 3.29 -6.94 23.92
C LEU A 86 4.33 -7.42 24.92
N ASP A 87 4.28 -6.85 26.15
CA ASP A 87 4.92 -7.42 27.31
C ASP A 87 4.14 -8.66 27.72
N ASN A 88 4.52 -9.74 27.15
CA ASN A 88 4.06 -11.04 27.59
C ASN A 88 5.28 -11.81 28.03
N LYS A 89 5.38 -12.05 29.32
CA LYS A 89 6.50 -12.78 29.93
C LYS A 89 6.77 -14.12 29.26
N ASP A 90 5.80 -14.62 28.50
CA ASP A 90 5.87 -15.94 27.90
C ASP A 90 5.96 -15.95 26.35
N THR A 91 5.51 -14.93 25.61
CA THR A 91 5.43 -15.01 24.14
C THR A 91 5.88 -13.79 23.36
N GLY A 92 5.91 -12.59 23.95
CA GLY A 92 6.29 -11.38 23.22
C GLY A 92 5.46 -11.16 21.95
N ALA A 93 4.15 -11.37 22.02
CA ALA A 93 3.26 -11.36 20.86
C ALA A 93 3.40 -10.05 20.05
N ILE A 94 3.42 -10.18 18.74
CA ILE A 94 3.34 -9.04 17.81
C ILE A 94 1.88 -8.76 17.51
N VAL A 95 1.51 -7.49 17.62
CA VAL A 95 0.16 -6.98 17.30
C VAL A 95 0.27 -5.96 16.17
N ILE A 96 -0.70 -5.95 15.29
CA ILE A 96 -0.70 -5.08 14.11
C ILE A 96 -2.06 -4.39 14.00
N ALA A 97 -2.05 -3.08 13.74
CA ALA A 97 -3.25 -2.28 13.57
C ALA A 97 -3.05 -1.18 12.53
N SER A 98 -4.13 -0.59 12.05
CA SER A 98 -4.10 0.54 11.13
C SER A 98 -3.68 1.86 11.80
N THR A 99 -3.78 1.97 13.12
CA THR A 99 -3.38 3.18 13.86
C THR A 99 -2.71 2.82 15.18
N GLU A 100 -1.80 3.69 15.63
CA GLU A 100 -1.20 3.64 16.97
C GLU A 100 -2.27 3.67 18.06
N LYS A 101 -3.31 4.50 17.87
CA LYS A 101 -4.40 4.61 18.82
C LYS A 101 -5.12 3.27 19.04
N HIS A 102 -5.33 2.48 18.00
CA HIS A 102 -5.93 1.15 18.15
C HIS A 102 -5.06 0.22 18.99
N LEU A 103 -3.74 0.30 18.85
CA LEU A 103 -2.81 -0.49 19.66
C LEU A 103 -2.84 -0.04 21.12
N THR A 104 -2.74 1.27 21.36
CA THR A 104 -2.69 1.83 22.72
C THR A 104 -4.01 1.66 23.48
N ASP A 105 -5.15 1.86 22.82
CA ASP A 105 -6.47 1.67 23.42
C ASP A 105 -6.75 0.19 23.75
N SER A 106 -6.27 -0.73 22.89
CA SER A 106 -6.54 -2.15 23.08
C SER A 106 -5.60 -2.81 24.10
N PHE A 107 -4.37 -2.37 24.17
CA PHE A 107 -3.33 -3.07 24.92
C PHE A 107 -2.74 -2.24 26.08
N GLY A 108 -2.84 -0.91 26.03
CA GLY A 108 -2.40 -0.02 27.09
C GLY A 108 -0.97 -0.29 27.55
N SER A 109 -0.78 -0.47 28.85
CA SER A 109 0.54 -0.72 29.46
C SER A 109 1.18 -2.07 29.07
N ARG A 110 0.45 -2.95 28.40
CA ARG A 110 1.01 -4.20 27.86
C ARG A 110 1.80 -4.00 26.59
N LEU A 111 1.66 -2.83 25.94
CA LEU A 111 2.41 -2.48 24.75
C LEU A 111 3.79 -1.97 25.16
N VAL A 112 4.84 -2.76 24.90
CA VAL A 112 6.21 -2.44 25.33
C VAL A 112 6.91 -1.59 24.28
N VAL A 113 6.66 -1.89 22.99
CA VAL A 113 7.24 -1.19 21.84
C VAL A 113 6.19 -1.10 20.77
N ASP A 114 6.08 0.06 20.17
CA ASP A 114 5.29 0.28 18.95
C ASP A 114 6.12 1.02 17.90
N TRP A 115 5.82 0.76 16.63
CA TRP A 115 6.44 1.45 15.52
C TRP A 115 5.54 1.46 14.29
N LYS A 116 5.66 2.51 13.50
CA LYS A 116 4.98 2.61 12.21
C LYS A 116 5.79 1.86 11.15
N ALA A 117 5.11 1.06 10.32
CA ALA A 117 5.73 0.42 9.18
C ALA A 117 6.19 1.48 8.15
N TYR A 118 7.41 1.35 7.65
CA TYR A 118 7.90 2.23 6.58
C TYR A 118 7.26 1.85 5.25
N VAL A 119 6.94 2.87 4.48
CA VAL A 119 6.40 2.73 3.13
C VAL A 119 7.38 1.96 2.24
N GLY A 120 6.87 1.04 1.43
CA GLY A 120 7.68 0.27 0.50
C GLY A 120 8.58 -0.78 1.13
N ARG A 121 8.42 -1.06 2.41
CA ARG A 121 9.17 -2.09 3.12
C ARG A 121 8.29 -3.26 3.48
N GLU A 122 8.68 -4.46 3.08
CA GLU A 122 8.08 -5.71 3.55
C GLU A 122 8.70 -6.09 4.89
N TYR A 123 7.85 -6.44 5.83
CA TYR A 123 8.24 -7.02 7.12
C TYR A 123 7.80 -8.47 7.14
N THR A 124 8.69 -9.35 7.55
CA THR A 124 8.38 -10.77 7.80
C THR A 124 8.50 -11.04 9.28
N ILE A 125 7.40 -11.45 9.88
CA ILE A 125 7.30 -11.85 11.28
C ILE A 125 7.43 -13.36 11.30
N HIS A 126 8.49 -13.86 11.92
CA HIS A 126 8.80 -15.27 12.02
C HIS A 126 8.08 -15.92 13.22
N PRO A 127 7.89 -17.25 13.21
CA PRO A 127 7.21 -17.95 14.30
C PRO A 127 7.89 -17.78 15.67
N ASP A 128 9.18 -17.52 15.70
CA ASP A 128 9.96 -17.23 16.91
C ASP A 128 9.81 -15.80 17.42
N GLY A 129 9.00 -14.97 16.76
CA GLY A 129 8.78 -13.56 17.09
C GLY A 129 9.88 -12.62 16.59
N THR A 130 10.86 -13.11 15.83
CA THR A 130 11.82 -12.23 15.15
C THR A 130 11.18 -11.55 13.96
N ILE A 131 11.69 -10.36 13.60
CA ILE A 131 11.19 -9.59 12.45
C ILE A 131 12.35 -9.29 11.52
N SER A 132 12.26 -9.79 10.31
CA SER A 132 13.13 -9.38 9.22
C SER A 132 12.42 -8.38 8.32
N LYS A 133 13.20 -7.61 7.54
CA LYS A 133 12.68 -6.56 6.66
C LYS A 133 13.50 -6.46 5.40
N ARG A 134 12.81 -6.17 4.28
CA ARG A 134 13.45 -5.86 3.00
C ARG A 134 12.74 -4.71 2.30
N ASP A 135 13.47 -3.89 1.59
CA ASP A 135 12.91 -2.82 0.79
C ASP A 135 12.41 -3.38 -0.56
N ILE A 136 11.21 -2.98 -0.95
CA ILE A 136 10.58 -3.41 -2.20
C ILE A 136 10.81 -2.32 -3.24
N LYS A 137 11.49 -2.67 -4.32
CA LYS A 137 11.75 -1.75 -5.42
C LYS A 137 10.46 -1.37 -6.15
N GLY A 138 10.40 -0.14 -6.66
CA GLY A 138 9.24 0.38 -7.39
C GLY A 138 8.20 1.09 -6.53
N THR A 139 8.43 1.18 -5.21
CA THR A 139 7.60 1.99 -4.30
C THR A 139 8.10 3.42 -4.15
N GLU A 140 9.27 3.72 -4.68
CA GLU A 140 9.93 5.02 -4.55
C GLU A 140 9.20 6.16 -5.29
N ASP A 141 8.40 5.83 -6.31
CA ASP A 141 7.65 6.80 -7.12
C ASP A 141 6.23 7.06 -6.57
N THR A 142 5.81 6.40 -5.53
CA THR A 142 4.56 6.71 -4.85
C THR A 142 4.81 7.74 -3.75
N GLU A 143 5.22 8.96 -4.13
CA GLU A 143 5.03 10.08 -3.21
C GLU A 143 3.56 10.09 -2.81
N PRO A 144 3.26 10.09 -1.50
CA PRO A 144 1.88 10.19 -1.05
C PRO A 144 1.35 11.55 -1.49
N ARG A 145 0.65 11.61 -2.63
CA ARG A 145 -0.01 12.84 -3.12
C ARG A 145 -1.10 13.33 -2.17
N TYR A 146 -1.38 12.58 -1.13
CA TYR A 146 -2.27 12.97 -0.04
C TYR A 146 -1.68 12.51 1.29
N VAL A 147 -1.01 13.43 1.99
CA VAL A 147 -0.85 13.32 3.44
C VAL A 147 -2.24 13.51 4.02
N TYR A 148 -2.93 12.44 4.34
CA TYR A 148 -4.16 12.52 5.11
C TYR A 148 -3.75 13.00 6.50
N ASP A 149 -3.95 14.29 6.77
CA ASP A 149 -3.75 14.83 8.11
C ASP A 149 -4.91 14.36 9.00
N TRP A 150 -4.73 13.21 9.63
CA TRP A 150 -5.67 12.61 10.59
C TRP A 150 -5.93 13.49 11.82
N ARG A 151 -5.19 14.61 11.97
CA ARG A 151 -5.42 15.59 13.04
C ARG A 151 -6.63 16.47 12.76
N GLN A 152 -7.13 16.51 11.53
CA GLN A 152 -8.42 17.11 11.24
C GLN A 152 -9.49 16.08 11.53
N GLY A 153 -10.04 16.17 12.74
CA GLY A 153 -11.04 15.26 13.29
C GLY A 153 -12.14 14.87 12.32
N TYR A 154 -12.61 13.68 12.47
CA TYR A 154 -13.75 13.08 11.81
C TYR A 154 -15.01 13.95 12.08
N SER A 155 -15.19 15.02 11.34
CA SER A 155 -16.43 15.77 11.25
C SER A 155 -17.08 15.42 9.90
N GLY A 156 -17.93 14.46 9.97
CA GLY A 156 -19.04 14.12 9.12
C GLY A 156 -19.00 14.48 7.64
N GLY A 157 -19.28 13.50 6.80
CA GLY A 157 -19.81 13.71 5.47
C GLY A 157 -18.94 13.11 4.38
N TRP A 158 -19.36 12.00 3.84
CA TRP A 158 -18.93 11.49 2.55
C TRP A 158 -19.30 12.51 1.47
N SER A 159 -18.35 13.37 1.10
CA SER A 159 -18.50 14.23 -0.07
C SER A 159 -17.96 13.48 -1.27
N THR A 160 -18.85 13.02 -2.12
CA THR A 160 -18.56 12.47 -3.46
C THR A 160 -18.26 13.61 -4.44
N GLN A 161 -17.25 14.43 -4.20
CA GLN A 161 -16.78 15.33 -5.24
C GLN A 161 -15.55 14.70 -5.89
N ALA A 162 -15.76 14.21 -7.13
CA ALA A 162 -14.70 13.82 -8.02
C ALA A 162 -13.72 15.00 -8.22
N PRO A 163 -12.40 14.75 -8.22
CA PRO A 163 -11.45 15.80 -8.53
C PRO A 163 -11.65 16.26 -9.96
N THR A 164 -12.04 17.54 -10.14
CA THR A 164 -12.06 18.17 -11.46
C THR A 164 -10.64 18.20 -11.99
N SER A 165 -10.38 17.45 -13.06
CA SER A 165 -9.14 17.50 -13.82
C SER A 165 -8.99 18.91 -14.40
N LYS A 166 -8.09 19.71 -13.85
CA LYS A 166 -7.62 20.91 -14.52
C LYS A 166 -6.73 20.49 -15.67
N THR A 167 -7.27 20.48 -16.87
CA THR A 167 -6.52 20.38 -18.10
C THR A 167 -5.52 21.55 -18.16
N PRO A 168 -4.22 21.33 -18.32
CA PRO A 168 -3.30 22.46 -18.50
C PRO A 168 -3.60 23.13 -19.83
N THR A 169 -3.86 24.44 -19.77
CA THR A 169 -4.01 25.29 -20.94
C THR A 169 -2.69 25.30 -21.71
N PRO A 170 -2.68 25.04 -23.02
CA PRO A 170 -1.45 25.14 -23.80
C PRO A 170 -0.95 26.57 -23.85
N THR A 171 0.23 26.82 -23.32
CA THR A 171 0.94 28.08 -23.42
C THR A 171 1.41 28.22 -24.87
N THR A 172 0.81 29.15 -25.59
CA THR A 172 1.23 29.56 -26.94
C THR A 172 2.61 30.21 -26.83
N GLN A 173 3.65 29.52 -27.23
CA GLN A 173 4.96 30.10 -27.44
C GLN A 173 4.91 30.95 -28.72
N SER A 174 5.05 32.25 -28.54
CA SER A 174 5.28 33.21 -29.65
C SER A 174 6.68 33.00 -30.21
N THR A 175 6.75 32.61 -31.46
CA THR A 175 7.98 32.55 -32.27
C THR A 175 8.53 33.97 -32.48
N PRO A 176 9.83 34.21 -32.28
CA PRO A 176 10.46 35.49 -32.68
C PRO A 176 10.52 35.56 -34.22
N GLN A 177 9.96 36.62 -34.78
CA GLN A 177 10.16 36.99 -36.19
C GLN A 177 11.60 37.37 -36.41
N ASP A 178 12.27 36.63 -37.28
CA ASP A 178 13.60 36.93 -37.80
C ASP A 178 13.49 38.09 -38.83
N LYS A 179 13.95 39.29 -38.43
CA LYS A 179 14.15 40.42 -39.34
C LYS A 179 15.56 40.32 -39.91
N THR A 180 15.67 39.69 -41.08
CA THR A 180 16.90 39.84 -41.84
C THR A 180 16.75 40.99 -42.79
N MET A 181 17.50 42.02 -42.54
CA MET A 181 17.69 43.17 -43.41
C MET A 181 18.40 42.80 -44.71
N LEU A 182 17.80 43.25 -45.79
CA LEU A 182 18.49 43.51 -47.02
C LEU A 182 19.38 44.74 -46.82
N GLU A 183 20.68 44.66 -47.13
CA GLU A 183 21.45 45.79 -47.72
C GLU A 183 22.75 45.30 -48.39
N LYS A 184 22.85 45.68 -49.66
CA LYS A 184 24.03 46.09 -50.47
C LYS A 184 25.05 44.98 -50.86
N ALA A 185 25.35 44.74 -52.09
CA ALA A 185 25.74 45.59 -53.22
C ALA A 185 25.71 44.75 -54.51
#